data_7ed603704a80ebd9ba0cc89e192bdf22
#
_entry.id   7ed603704a80ebd9ba0cc89e192bdf22
#
_cell.length_a   1.000
_cell.length_b   1.000
_cell.length_c   1.000
_cell.angle_alpha   90.00
_cell.angle_beta   90.00
_cell.angle_gamma   90.00
#
_symmetry.space_group_name_H-M   'P 1'
#
loop_
_entity.id
_entity.type
_entity.pdbx_description
1 polymer ?
#
loop_
_entity_poly.entity_id
_entity_poly.type
_entity_poly.pdbx_seq_one_letter_code
_entity_poly.pdbx_strand_id
1 'polypeptide(L)'
;MEDVAFYLEEARRSGGPVVELGVGTGRIAVPLGADGIRVIGVDSSRAMLEVCARRAALAGVTLDLRVGDLRDPPVTERVPLVICPFRSLLHMPSDEDRLGVLGASYDLLLPGGRFVFDVFTPDAHDIAQTQGKWLEREPGIFEHAVWDESARTLTLTVRGDERETTMALAWLSPDEWRGLLERAGFEIEACYGWFDRTPYKGREDTVWVTRRAD
;
A
#
# COMPACT_ATOMS: atom_id res chain seq x y z
N MET A 1 9.40 -5.71 11.97
CA MET A 1 8.35 -5.39 10.99
C MET A 1 7.71 -4.07 11.44
N GLU A 2 8.41 -2.99 11.09
CA GLU A 2 8.10 -1.63 11.57
C GLU A 2 6.82 -1.08 10.95
N ASP A 3 6.55 -1.46 9.69
CA ASP A 3 5.34 -1.09 8.97
C ASP A 3 4.06 -1.64 9.62
N VAL A 4 4.04 -2.89 10.07
CA VAL A 4 2.89 -3.47 10.79
C VAL A 4 2.60 -2.67 12.07
N ALA A 5 3.64 -2.32 12.83
CA ALA A 5 3.49 -1.54 14.05
C ALA A 5 2.94 -0.14 13.76
N PHE A 6 3.42 0.51 12.70
CA PHE A 6 2.96 1.83 12.27
C PHE A 6 1.47 1.81 11.88
N TYR A 7 1.05 0.89 11.00
CA TYR A 7 -0.35 0.79 10.58
C TYR A 7 -1.28 0.38 11.73
N LEU A 8 -0.81 -0.47 12.65
CA LEU A 8 -1.56 -0.82 13.85
C LEU A 8 -1.78 0.40 14.76
N GLU A 9 -0.76 1.25 14.91
CA GLU A 9 -0.88 2.48 15.69
C GLU A 9 -1.87 3.46 15.03
N GLU A 10 -1.80 3.66 13.69
CA GLU A 10 -2.78 4.50 12.97
C GLU A 10 -4.21 3.96 13.14
N ALA A 11 -4.40 2.65 13.05
CA ALA A 11 -5.69 2.03 13.23
C ALA A 11 -6.25 2.21 14.65
N ARG A 12 -5.41 2.06 15.68
CA ARG A 12 -5.79 2.33 17.08
C ARG A 12 -6.18 3.78 17.30
N ARG A 13 -5.44 4.73 16.71
CA ARG A 13 -5.73 6.17 16.79
C ARG A 13 -7.06 6.53 16.14
N SER A 14 -7.41 5.86 15.05
CA SER A 14 -8.67 6.13 14.33
C SER A 14 -9.89 5.52 15.02
N GLY A 15 -9.71 4.52 15.87
CA GLY A 15 -10.79 3.79 16.54
C GLY A 15 -11.54 2.79 15.65
N GLY A 16 -11.09 2.57 14.39
CA GLY A 16 -11.73 1.65 13.43
C GLY A 16 -13.20 1.94 13.10
N PRO A 17 -13.79 1.28 12.10
CA PRO A 17 -13.22 0.25 11.22
C PRO A 17 -12.17 0.78 10.24
N VAL A 18 -11.41 -0.13 9.64
CA VAL A 18 -10.37 0.17 8.65
C VAL A 18 -10.71 -0.48 7.32
N VAL A 19 -10.56 0.25 6.22
CA VAL A 19 -10.50 -0.34 4.88
C VAL A 19 -9.04 -0.45 4.46
N GLU A 20 -8.60 -1.67 4.10
CA GLU A 20 -7.29 -1.92 3.52
C GLU A 20 -7.43 -2.19 2.03
N LEU A 21 -6.90 -1.29 1.20
CA LEU A 21 -6.84 -1.41 -0.24
C LEU A 21 -5.54 -2.13 -0.64
N GLY A 22 -5.65 -3.22 -1.42
CA GLY A 22 -4.53 -4.10 -1.73
C GLY A 22 -4.16 -4.99 -0.54
N VAL A 23 -5.16 -5.59 0.11
CA VAL A 23 -4.94 -6.41 1.32
C VAL A 23 -4.03 -7.61 1.09
N GLY A 24 -3.89 -8.09 -0.13
CA GLY A 24 -3.02 -9.18 -0.51
C GLY A 24 -3.24 -10.43 0.34
N THR A 25 -2.17 -10.91 0.96
CA THR A 25 -2.21 -12.09 1.84
C THR A 25 -2.49 -11.76 3.31
N GLY A 26 -2.91 -10.52 3.62
CA GLY A 26 -3.32 -10.09 4.95
C GLY A 26 -2.17 -9.75 5.92
N ARG A 27 -1.03 -9.30 5.40
CA ARG A 27 0.15 -8.99 6.21
C ARG A 27 -0.11 -7.89 7.26
N ILE A 28 -0.96 -6.92 6.92
CA ILE A 28 -1.41 -5.86 7.83
C ILE A 28 -2.79 -6.21 8.41
N ALA A 29 -3.76 -6.62 7.59
CA ALA A 29 -5.14 -6.92 8.03
C ALA A 29 -5.22 -7.93 9.17
N VAL A 30 -4.43 -9.02 9.12
CA VAL A 30 -4.49 -10.07 10.15
C VAL A 30 -4.02 -9.54 11.51
N PRO A 31 -2.87 -8.85 11.65
CA PRO A 31 -2.51 -8.18 12.90
C PRO A 31 -3.53 -7.16 13.40
N LEU A 32 -4.14 -6.35 12.51
CA LEU A 32 -5.19 -5.42 12.88
C LEU A 32 -6.41 -6.15 13.47
N GLY A 33 -6.86 -7.21 12.79
CA GLY A 33 -7.96 -8.03 13.27
C GLY A 33 -7.66 -8.73 14.58
N ALA A 34 -6.42 -9.19 14.80
CA ALA A 34 -5.97 -9.78 16.05
C ALA A 34 -5.96 -8.78 17.22
N ASP A 35 -5.79 -7.48 16.93
CA ASP A 35 -5.93 -6.39 17.90
C ASP A 35 -7.40 -5.96 18.13
N GLY A 36 -8.36 -6.69 17.55
CA GLY A 36 -9.79 -6.42 17.70
C GLY A 36 -10.35 -5.33 16.78
N ILE A 37 -9.59 -4.87 15.81
CA ILE A 37 -10.02 -3.86 14.84
C ILE A 37 -10.79 -4.54 13.71
N ARG A 38 -11.99 -4.03 13.40
CA ARG A 38 -12.75 -4.49 12.23
C ARG A 38 -12.06 -4.02 10.96
N VAL A 39 -11.68 -4.97 10.09
CA VAL A 39 -11.00 -4.70 8.82
C VAL A 39 -11.85 -5.18 7.65
N ILE A 40 -11.99 -4.31 6.65
CA ILE A 40 -12.51 -4.63 5.32
C ILE A 40 -11.32 -4.62 4.37
N GLY A 41 -10.94 -5.80 3.89
CA GLY A 41 -9.82 -5.96 2.96
C GLY A 41 -10.29 -6.10 1.52
N VAL A 42 -9.78 -5.26 0.63
CA VAL A 42 -10.08 -5.30 -0.81
C VAL A 42 -8.82 -5.68 -1.59
N ASP A 43 -8.95 -6.64 -2.52
CA ASP A 43 -7.91 -7.02 -3.46
C ASP A 43 -8.51 -7.55 -4.75
N SER A 44 -7.86 -7.32 -5.88
CA SER A 44 -8.31 -7.86 -7.17
C SER A 44 -8.02 -9.36 -7.34
N SER A 45 -7.05 -9.89 -6.59
CA SER A 45 -6.61 -11.28 -6.67
C SER A 45 -7.35 -12.18 -5.69
N ARG A 46 -8.26 -13.02 -6.22
CA ARG A 46 -8.92 -14.06 -5.42
C ARG A 46 -7.92 -15.00 -4.72
N ALA A 47 -6.83 -15.35 -5.40
CA ALA A 47 -5.81 -16.24 -4.83
C ALA A 47 -5.13 -15.61 -3.60
N MET A 48 -4.87 -14.30 -3.63
CA MET A 48 -4.33 -13.58 -2.47
C MET A 48 -5.33 -13.55 -1.32
N LEU A 49 -6.60 -13.27 -1.60
CA LEU A 49 -7.67 -13.26 -0.59
C LEU A 49 -7.87 -14.64 0.04
N GLU A 50 -7.75 -15.73 -0.71
CA GLU A 50 -7.80 -17.09 -0.16
C GLU A 50 -6.63 -17.37 0.80
N VAL A 51 -5.43 -16.87 0.51
CA VAL A 51 -4.29 -16.95 1.44
C VAL A 51 -4.56 -16.10 2.67
N CYS A 52 -5.07 -14.88 2.49
CA CYS A 52 -5.46 -14.00 3.59
C CYS A 52 -6.48 -14.66 4.52
N ALA A 53 -7.55 -15.23 3.97
CA ALA A 53 -8.59 -15.93 4.73
C ALA A 53 -8.01 -17.11 5.55
N ARG A 54 -7.11 -17.90 4.95
CA ARG A 54 -6.42 -19.00 5.68
C ARG A 54 -5.57 -18.48 6.83
N ARG A 55 -4.80 -17.39 6.60
CA ARG A 55 -3.98 -16.78 7.66
C ARG A 55 -4.83 -16.20 8.78
N ALA A 56 -5.93 -15.53 8.44
CA ALA A 56 -6.88 -15.01 9.41
C ALA A 56 -7.50 -16.13 10.26
N ALA A 57 -7.94 -17.23 9.63
CA ALA A 57 -8.48 -18.38 10.33
C ALA A 57 -7.45 -19.03 11.29
N LEU A 58 -6.19 -19.17 10.86
CA LEU A 58 -5.11 -19.69 11.72
C LEU A 58 -4.81 -18.77 12.92
N ALA A 59 -5.00 -17.48 12.76
CA ALA A 59 -4.85 -16.47 13.83
C ALA A 59 -6.13 -16.30 14.67
N GLY A 60 -7.21 -17.01 14.38
CA GLY A 60 -8.49 -16.86 15.07
C GLY A 60 -9.18 -15.52 14.80
N VAL A 61 -8.91 -14.91 13.65
CA VAL A 61 -9.39 -13.57 13.26
C VAL A 61 -10.44 -13.69 12.16
N THR A 62 -11.46 -12.83 12.22
CA THR A 62 -12.46 -12.68 11.16
C THR A 62 -12.21 -11.36 10.42
N LEU A 63 -12.05 -11.43 9.09
CA LEU A 63 -11.87 -10.29 8.20
C LEU A 63 -13.01 -10.25 7.17
N ASP A 64 -13.46 -9.07 6.78
CA ASP A 64 -14.40 -8.86 5.67
C ASP A 64 -13.58 -8.70 4.37
N LEU A 65 -13.42 -9.79 3.61
CA LEU A 65 -12.57 -9.82 2.41
C LEU A 65 -13.43 -9.71 1.15
N ARG A 66 -13.13 -8.75 0.29
CA ARG A 66 -13.88 -8.44 -0.92
C ARG A 66 -12.99 -8.42 -2.15
N VAL A 67 -13.40 -9.10 -3.22
CA VAL A 67 -12.73 -9.00 -4.52
C VAL A 67 -13.14 -7.70 -5.19
N GLY A 68 -12.20 -6.84 -5.54
CA GLY A 68 -12.51 -5.56 -6.19
C GLY A 68 -11.29 -4.83 -6.70
N ASP A 69 -11.53 -3.86 -7.58
CA ASP A 69 -10.54 -2.91 -8.05
C ASP A 69 -10.38 -1.79 -7.00
N LEU A 70 -9.16 -1.34 -6.78
CA LEU A 70 -8.84 -0.25 -5.85
C LEU A 70 -9.44 1.10 -6.27
N ARG A 71 -9.71 1.26 -7.58
CA ARG A 71 -10.33 2.46 -8.17
C ARG A 71 -11.85 2.50 -7.98
N ASP A 72 -12.47 1.32 -7.75
CA ASP A 72 -13.91 1.17 -7.49
C ASP A 72 -14.12 0.02 -6.50
N PRO A 73 -13.67 0.19 -5.25
CA PRO A 73 -13.75 -0.87 -4.25
C PRO A 73 -15.21 -1.14 -3.87
N PRO A 74 -15.62 -2.41 -3.72
CA PRO A 74 -16.99 -2.78 -3.39
C PRO A 74 -17.31 -2.54 -1.91
N VAL A 75 -17.09 -1.31 -1.45
CA VAL A 75 -17.29 -0.85 -0.08
C VAL A 75 -18.24 0.35 -0.10
N THR A 76 -19.35 0.27 0.61
CA THR A 76 -20.37 1.34 0.64
C THR A 76 -20.38 2.10 1.96
N GLU A 77 -19.75 1.55 3.00
CA GLU A 77 -19.65 2.20 4.30
C GLU A 77 -18.45 3.16 4.37
N ARG A 78 -18.63 4.26 5.07
CA ARG A 78 -17.55 5.19 5.35
C ARG A 78 -16.83 4.83 6.64
N VAL A 79 -15.51 5.00 6.64
CA VAL A 79 -14.62 4.61 7.74
C VAL A 79 -13.74 5.78 8.18
N PRO A 80 -13.23 5.78 9.41
CA PRO A 80 -12.29 6.81 9.86
C PRO A 80 -10.87 6.62 9.29
N LEU A 81 -10.54 5.41 8.77
CA LEU A 81 -9.22 5.13 8.22
C LEU A 81 -9.30 4.22 6.99
N VAL A 82 -8.67 4.67 5.91
CA VAL A 82 -8.34 3.86 4.74
C VAL A 82 -6.83 3.72 4.68
N ILE A 83 -6.31 2.52 4.45
CA ILE A 83 -4.88 2.28 4.26
C ILE A 83 -4.61 1.59 2.92
N CYS A 84 -3.47 1.89 2.33
CA CYS A 84 -2.99 1.24 1.10
C CYS A 84 -1.50 0.91 1.24
N PRO A 85 -1.17 -0.16 1.99
CA PRO A 85 0.18 -0.50 2.36
C PRO A 85 1.00 -1.13 1.24
N PHE A 86 2.29 -1.23 1.48
CA PHE A 86 3.25 -2.01 0.72
C PHE A 86 3.29 -1.64 -0.76
N ARG A 87 3.33 -0.32 -1.01
CA ARG A 87 3.57 0.21 -2.36
C ARG A 87 2.47 -0.17 -3.38
N SER A 88 1.27 -0.57 -2.89
CA SER A 88 0.16 -1.01 -3.76
C SER A 88 -0.23 0.05 -4.80
N LEU A 89 -0.10 1.34 -4.47
CA LEU A 89 -0.35 2.44 -5.42
C LEU A 89 0.62 2.49 -6.60
N LEU A 90 1.80 1.88 -6.50
CA LEU A 90 2.76 1.82 -7.61
C LEU A 90 2.32 0.86 -8.72
N HIS A 91 1.32 0.01 -8.47
CA HIS A 91 0.68 -0.81 -9.52
C HIS A 91 -0.23 0.01 -10.44
N MET A 92 -0.51 1.27 -10.10
CA MET A 92 -1.30 2.18 -10.94
C MET A 92 -0.40 2.84 -12.00
N PRO A 93 -0.54 2.50 -13.29
CA PRO A 93 0.41 2.93 -14.32
C PRO A 93 0.26 4.40 -14.72
N SER A 94 -0.92 4.99 -14.53
CA SER A 94 -1.22 6.36 -14.94
C SER A 94 -1.68 7.24 -13.79
N ASP A 95 -1.61 8.56 -13.97
CA ASP A 95 -2.15 9.51 -13.00
C ASP A 95 -3.68 9.44 -12.92
N GLU A 96 -4.35 9.05 -14.00
CA GLU A 96 -5.80 8.80 -13.99
C GLU A 96 -6.15 7.64 -13.07
N ASP A 97 -5.42 6.52 -13.17
CA ASP A 97 -5.61 5.36 -12.28
C ASP A 97 -5.33 5.72 -10.81
N ARG A 98 -4.23 6.45 -10.55
CA ARG A 98 -3.89 6.91 -9.20
C ARG A 98 -4.96 7.82 -8.62
N LEU A 99 -5.45 8.80 -9.41
CA LEU A 99 -6.56 9.67 -9.00
C LEU A 99 -7.86 8.89 -8.78
N GLY A 100 -8.10 7.83 -9.55
CA GLY A 100 -9.22 6.91 -9.32
C GLY A 100 -9.14 6.28 -7.92
N VAL A 101 -7.97 5.74 -7.53
CA VAL A 101 -7.77 5.16 -6.18
C VAL A 101 -7.86 6.22 -5.09
N LEU A 102 -7.24 7.40 -5.31
CA LEU A 102 -7.29 8.50 -4.35
C LEU A 102 -8.72 9.01 -4.15
N GLY A 103 -9.49 9.18 -5.24
CA GLY A 103 -10.90 9.58 -5.19
C GLY A 103 -11.77 8.56 -4.45
N ALA A 104 -11.61 7.27 -4.78
CA ALA A 104 -12.31 6.19 -4.08
C ALA A 104 -11.96 6.16 -2.58
N SER A 105 -10.67 6.33 -2.24
CA SER A 105 -10.23 6.43 -0.84
C SER A 105 -10.87 7.61 -0.12
N TYR A 106 -10.95 8.77 -0.79
CA TYR A 106 -11.59 9.98 -0.24
C TYR A 106 -13.07 9.74 0.05
N ASP A 107 -13.79 9.11 -0.87
CA ASP A 107 -15.22 8.83 -0.74
C ASP A 107 -15.54 7.82 0.36
N LEU A 108 -14.64 6.87 0.61
CA LEU A 108 -14.74 5.91 1.70
C LEU A 108 -14.49 6.52 3.09
N LEU A 109 -13.88 7.69 3.17
CA LEU A 109 -13.59 8.31 4.45
C LEU A 109 -14.77 9.07 5.04
N LEU A 110 -14.90 9.02 6.35
CA LEU A 110 -15.68 9.99 7.12
C LEU A 110 -15.03 11.37 7.04
N PRO A 111 -15.78 12.48 7.23
CA PRO A 111 -15.17 13.79 7.44
C PRO A 111 -14.09 13.73 8.53
N GLY A 112 -12.93 14.33 8.30
CA GLY A 112 -11.76 14.23 9.18
C GLY A 112 -11.05 12.88 9.19
N GLY A 113 -11.53 11.87 8.46
CA GLY A 113 -10.89 10.56 8.33
C GLY A 113 -9.57 10.62 7.56
N ARG A 114 -8.73 9.60 7.75
CA ARG A 114 -7.36 9.57 7.20
C ARG A 114 -7.19 8.52 6.11
N PHE A 115 -6.41 8.87 5.09
CA PHE A 115 -5.84 7.92 4.14
C PHE A 115 -4.33 7.83 4.35
N VAL A 116 -3.83 6.60 4.54
CA VAL A 116 -2.42 6.34 4.85
C VAL A 116 -1.86 5.31 3.89
N PHE A 117 -0.74 5.62 3.24
CA PHE A 117 -0.09 4.73 2.28
C PHE A 117 1.42 4.92 2.26
N ASP A 118 2.13 3.95 1.72
CA ASP A 118 3.56 4.02 1.48
C ASP A 118 3.90 3.76 0.02
N VAL A 119 4.90 4.48 -0.48
CA VAL A 119 5.46 4.36 -1.83
C VAL A 119 6.95 4.60 -1.80
N PHE A 120 7.64 4.30 -2.89
CA PHE A 120 9.05 4.65 -3.04
C PHE A 120 9.31 5.49 -4.29
N THR A 121 10.42 6.20 -4.26
CA THR A 121 11.04 6.84 -5.42
C THR A 121 12.50 6.38 -5.44
N PRO A 122 12.95 5.59 -6.43
CA PRO A 122 14.31 5.05 -6.43
C PRO A 122 15.33 6.16 -6.62
N ASP A 123 16.48 6.02 -6.00
CA ASP A 123 17.64 6.85 -6.32
C ASP A 123 18.57 6.15 -7.33
N ALA A 124 19.53 6.89 -7.89
CA ALA A 124 20.47 6.36 -8.87
C ALA A 124 21.37 5.23 -8.31
N HIS A 125 21.61 5.22 -7.00
CA HIS A 125 22.40 4.17 -6.35
C HIS A 125 21.61 2.86 -6.31
N ASP A 126 20.34 2.89 -5.91
CA ASP A 126 19.48 1.71 -5.82
C ASP A 126 19.27 1.08 -7.21
N ILE A 127 19.03 1.92 -8.23
CA ILE A 127 18.95 1.47 -9.61
C ILE A 127 20.24 0.76 -10.02
N ALA A 128 21.42 1.38 -9.82
CA ALA A 128 22.70 0.81 -10.20
C ALA A 128 23.02 -0.50 -9.45
N GLN A 129 22.56 -0.65 -8.22
CA GLN A 129 22.78 -1.85 -7.41
C GLN A 129 21.92 -3.03 -7.88
N THR A 130 20.73 -2.79 -8.41
CA THR A 130 19.72 -3.83 -8.68
C THR A 130 19.45 -4.07 -10.16
N GLN A 131 19.73 -3.11 -11.06
CA GLN A 131 19.44 -3.18 -12.49
C GLN A 131 19.96 -4.46 -13.15
N GLY A 132 19.04 -5.27 -13.66
CA GLY A 132 19.31 -6.50 -14.40
C GLY A 132 19.96 -7.62 -13.57
N LYS A 133 19.92 -7.54 -12.25
CA LYS A 133 20.52 -8.53 -11.36
C LYS A 133 19.47 -9.37 -10.65
N TRP A 134 19.78 -10.67 -10.49
CA TRP A 134 19.07 -11.54 -9.56
C TRP A 134 19.70 -11.40 -8.17
N LEU A 135 18.89 -11.02 -7.20
CA LEU A 135 19.30 -10.85 -5.80
C LEU A 135 18.46 -11.77 -4.91
N GLU A 136 19.10 -12.56 -4.08
CA GLU A 136 18.42 -13.33 -3.05
C GLU A 136 18.02 -12.40 -1.91
N ARG A 137 16.71 -12.29 -1.65
CA ARG A 137 16.15 -11.44 -0.59
C ARG A 137 15.86 -12.20 0.68
N GLU A 138 15.42 -13.44 0.52
CA GLU A 138 15.21 -14.41 1.57
C GLU A 138 15.70 -15.77 1.07
N PRO A 139 16.02 -16.75 1.93
CA PRO A 139 16.47 -18.08 1.48
C PRO A 139 15.52 -18.68 0.44
N GLY A 140 16.01 -18.88 -0.79
CA GLY A 140 15.24 -19.44 -1.90
C GLY A 140 14.30 -18.45 -2.62
N ILE A 141 14.24 -17.20 -2.20
CA ILE A 141 13.45 -16.14 -2.87
C ILE A 141 14.37 -15.15 -3.56
N PHE A 142 14.29 -15.10 -4.87
CA PHE A 142 15.11 -14.25 -5.73
C PHE A 142 14.27 -13.17 -6.38
N GLU A 143 14.82 -11.97 -6.47
CA GLU A 143 14.24 -10.84 -7.19
C GLU A 143 15.13 -10.41 -8.34
N HIS A 144 14.50 -10.07 -9.46
CA HIS A 144 15.16 -9.48 -10.63
C HIS A 144 14.47 -8.17 -10.97
N ALA A 145 15.22 -7.07 -10.88
CA ALA A 145 14.72 -5.73 -11.14
C ALA A 145 15.20 -5.23 -12.51
N VAL A 146 14.26 -4.77 -13.33
CA VAL A 146 14.56 -4.06 -14.59
C VAL A 146 13.92 -2.68 -14.51
N TRP A 147 14.76 -1.67 -14.42
CA TRP A 147 14.38 -0.27 -14.31
C TRP A 147 14.35 0.41 -15.69
N ASP A 148 13.27 1.14 -15.96
CA ASP A 148 13.19 2.09 -17.06
C ASP A 148 13.01 3.50 -16.47
N GLU A 149 14.11 4.25 -16.38
CA GLU A 149 14.11 5.61 -15.83
C GLU A 149 13.30 6.59 -16.70
N SER A 150 13.26 6.36 -18.02
CA SER A 150 12.53 7.23 -18.93
C SER A 150 11.02 7.07 -18.81
N ALA A 151 10.55 5.85 -18.64
CA ALA A 151 9.15 5.52 -18.37
C ALA A 151 8.80 5.59 -16.87
N ARG A 152 9.80 5.70 -15.99
CA ARG A 152 9.67 5.62 -14.53
C ARG A 152 8.94 4.35 -14.08
N THR A 153 9.38 3.21 -14.61
CA THR A 153 8.81 1.90 -14.30
C THR A 153 9.87 0.91 -13.86
N LEU A 154 9.49 0.09 -12.87
CA LEU A 154 10.23 -1.08 -12.43
C LEU A 154 9.45 -2.33 -12.86
N THR A 155 10.08 -3.18 -13.65
CA THR A 155 9.61 -4.55 -13.83
C THR A 155 10.34 -5.42 -12.80
N LEU A 156 9.59 -5.93 -11.83
CA LEU A 156 10.10 -6.78 -10.77
C LEU A 156 9.63 -8.22 -11.00
N THR A 157 10.57 -9.14 -11.16
CA THR A 157 10.30 -10.57 -11.22
C THR A 157 10.76 -11.22 -9.92
N VAL A 158 9.83 -11.90 -9.25
CA VAL A 158 10.09 -12.64 -8.02
C VAL A 158 10.00 -14.13 -8.32
N ARG A 159 11.05 -14.87 -7.98
CA ARG A 159 11.14 -16.32 -8.17
C ARG A 159 11.34 -17.01 -6.83
N GLY A 160 10.45 -17.96 -6.51
CA GLY A 160 10.57 -18.90 -5.40
C GLY A 160 10.68 -20.34 -5.93
N ASP A 161 10.55 -21.33 -5.05
CA ASP A 161 10.82 -22.76 -5.34
C ASP A 161 10.03 -23.33 -6.54
N GLU A 162 8.78 -22.91 -6.76
CA GLU A 162 7.93 -23.45 -7.83
C GLU A 162 7.21 -22.37 -8.64
N ARG A 163 7.40 -21.09 -8.35
CA ARG A 163 6.65 -20.00 -8.97
C ARG A 163 7.54 -18.82 -9.31
N GLU A 164 7.25 -18.25 -10.45
CA GLU A 164 7.78 -16.96 -10.87
C GLU A 164 6.60 -16.00 -11.10
N THR A 165 6.71 -14.80 -10.58
CA THR A 165 5.69 -13.76 -10.73
C THR A 165 6.37 -12.47 -11.15
N THR A 166 5.86 -11.85 -12.19
CA THR A 166 6.35 -10.55 -12.67
C THR A 166 5.28 -9.47 -12.45
N MET A 167 5.70 -8.32 -11.96
CA MET A 167 4.86 -7.15 -11.76
C MET A 167 5.53 -5.90 -12.29
N ALA A 168 4.73 -4.94 -12.72
CA ALA A 168 5.19 -3.61 -13.10
C ALA A 168 4.78 -2.60 -12.02
N LEU A 169 5.73 -1.77 -11.60
CA LEU A 169 5.53 -0.69 -10.66
C LEU A 169 5.93 0.62 -11.33
N ALA A 170 5.10 1.64 -11.20
CA ALA A 170 5.35 2.96 -11.77
C ALA A 170 5.48 3.99 -10.65
N TRP A 171 6.64 4.62 -10.53
CA TRP A 171 6.92 5.56 -9.44
C TRP A 171 6.74 7.02 -9.84
N LEU A 172 6.49 7.83 -8.84
CA LEU A 172 6.46 9.30 -8.92
C LEU A 172 7.42 9.89 -7.88
N SER A 173 7.84 11.12 -8.13
CA SER A 173 8.51 11.91 -7.10
C SER A 173 7.53 12.28 -5.96
N PRO A 174 8.03 12.61 -4.77
CA PRO A 174 7.19 13.09 -3.68
C PRO A 174 6.38 14.34 -4.01
N ASP A 175 6.91 15.24 -4.85
CA ASP A 175 6.18 16.45 -5.25
C ASP A 175 5.01 16.13 -6.20
N GLU A 176 5.17 15.13 -7.07
CA GLU A 176 4.07 14.65 -7.92
C GLU A 176 2.99 13.96 -7.09
N TRP A 177 3.37 13.14 -6.09
CA TRP A 177 2.40 12.58 -5.15
C TRP A 177 1.64 13.67 -4.39
N ARG A 178 2.33 14.71 -3.93
CA ARG A 178 1.71 15.88 -3.31
C ARG A 178 0.65 16.51 -4.22
N GLY A 179 1.00 16.76 -5.48
CA GLY A 179 0.08 17.34 -6.45
C GLY A 179 -1.15 16.45 -6.72
N LEU A 180 -1.00 15.12 -6.76
CA LEU A 180 -2.13 14.20 -6.91
C LEU A 180 -3.05 14.20 -5.67
N LEU A 181 -2.47 14.21 -4.47
CA LEU A 181 -3.21 14.27 -3.21
C LEU A 181 -4.04 15.54 -3.09
N GLU A 182 -3.44 16.68 -3.40
CA GLU A 182 -4.13 18.00 -3.41
C GLU A 182 -5.27 18.03 -4.44
N ARG A 183 -5.03 17.49 -5.65
CA ARG A 183 -6.07 17.38 -6.69
C ARG A 183 -7.21 16.45 -6.28
N ALA A 184 -6.94 15.42 -5.50
CA ALA A 184 -7.96 14.52 -4.95
C ALA A 184 -8.68 15.10 -3.72
N GLY A 185 -8.30 16.29 -3.24
CA GLY A 185 -8.93 17.00 -2.14
C GLY A 185 -8.39 16.64 -0.75
N PHE A 186 -7.27 15.93 -0.66
CA PHE A 186 -6.67 15.58 0.62
C PHE A 186 -5.84 16.73 1.21
N GLU A 187 -5.92 16.89 2.52
CA GLU A 187 -4.96 17.64 3.30
C GLU A 187 -3.81 16.72 3.73
N ILE A 188 -2.56 17.13 3.50
CA ILE A 188 -1.39 16.34 3.88
C ILE A 188 -1.02 16.67 5.32
N GLU A 189 -1.18 15.71 6.23
CA GLU A 189 -0.80 15.85 7.63
C GLU A 189 0.70 15.58 7.85
N ALA A 190 1.25 14.56 7.16
CA ALA A 190 2.66 14.22 7.24
C ALA A 190 3.14 13.46 6.00
N CYS A 191 4.45 13.60 5.74
CA CYS A 191 5.23 12.75 4.85
C CYS A 191 6.48 12.30 5.62
N TYR A 192 6.53 11.03 5.96
CA TYR A 192 7.66 10.43 6.67
C TYR A 192 8.59 9.71 5.68
N GLY A 193 9.87 9.64 6.00
CA GLY A 193 10.86 8.87 5.25
C GLY A 193 10.91 7.39 5.63
N TRP A 194 10.23 7.01 6.70
CA TRP A 194 10.10 5.64 7.17
C TRP A 194 8.95 5.48 8.16
N PHE A 195 8.66 4.25 8.52
CA PHE A 195 7.58 3.89 9.46
C PHE A 195 7.86 4.27 10.93
N ASP A 196 9.06 4.73 11.25
CA ASP A 196 9.45 5.30 12.55
C ASP A 196 9.00 6.78 12.74
N ARG A 197 8.28 7.34 11.76
CA ARG A 197 7.83 8.74 11.69
C ARG A 197 8.95 9.76 11.56
N THR A 198 10.14 9.33 11.17
CA THR A 198 11.21 10.27 10.80
C THR A 198 10.75 11.11 9.60
N PRO A 199 10.80 12.45 9.67
CA PRO A 199 10.41 13.30 8.55
C PRO A 199 11.18 12.96 7.27
N TYR A 200 10.50 12.98 6.13
CA TYR A 200 11.13 12.74 4.83
C TYR A 200 12.28 13.74 4.58
N LYS A 201 13.45 13.22 4.19
CA LYS A 201 14.68 13.98 3.94
C LYS A 201 15.34 13.63 2.60
N GLY A 202 14.53 13.23 1.61
CA GLY A 202 15.06 12.91 0.28
C GLY A 202 15.62 11.48 0.17
N ARG A 203 15.08 10.53 0.94
CA ARG A 203 15.36 9.10 0.80
C ARG A 203 14.34 8.41 -0.12
N GLU A 204 14.56 7.12 -0.37
CA GLU A 204 13.77 6.31 -1.29
C GLU A 204 12.30 6.18 -0.86
N ASP A 205 12.05 5.77 0.38
CA ASP A 205 10.70 5.50 0.87
C ASP A 205 9.99 6.76 1.37
N THR A 206 8.68 6.81 1.13
CA THR A 206 7.79 7.82 1.72
C THR A 206 6.53 7.17 2.28
N VAL A 207 6.16 7.55 3.50
CA VAL A 207 4.92 7.18 4.15
C VAL A 207 4.06 8.42 4.30
N TRP A 208 2.90 8.40 3.65
CA TRP A 208 1.99 9.53 3.59
C TRP A 208 0.84 9.35 4.58
N VAL A 209 0.60 10.36 5.38
CA VAL A 209 -0.58 10.49 6.22
C VAL A 209 -1.36 11.70 5.73
N THR A 210 -2.56 11.45 5.23
CA THR A 210 -3.42 12.48 4.65
C THR A 210 -4.79 12.44 5.30
N ARG A 211 -5.53 13.53 5.23
CA ARG A 211 -6.84 13.69 5.85
C ARG A 211 -7.87 14.17 4.83
N ARG A 212 -9.06 13.61 4.89
CA ARG A 212 -10.23 14.19 4.26
C ARG A 212 -10.64 15.44 5.03
N ALA A 213 -10.79 16.58 4.33
CA ALA A 213 -11.35 17.79 4.94
C ALA A 213 -12.77 17.56 5.50
N ASP A 214 -13.16 18.35 6.48
CA ASP A 214 -14.48 18.30 7.12
C ASP A 214 -15.62 18.69 6.18
#